data_3a3b0cf45bfebedcb3ee0fa9a9c264b7
#
_entry.id   3a3b0cf45bfebedcb3ee0fa9a9c264b7
#
_cell.length_a   1.000
_cell.length_b   1.000
_cell.length_c   1.000
_cell.angle_alpha   90.00
_cell.angle_beta   90.00
_cell.angle_gamma   90.00
#
_symmetry.space_group_name_H-M   'P 1'
#
loop_
_entity.id
_entity.type
_entity.pdbx_description
1 polymer ?
#
loop_
_entity_poly.entity_id
_entity_poly.type
_entity_poly.pdbx_seq_one_letter_code
_entity_poly.pdbx_strand_id
1 'polypeptide(L)'
;MSATLPILTAIQQHLSEALPDWQVELMPDNPSDYYLAHPNGVVLIGYVGSTFGKLRASDIISQSRTVRIMLTVISRNLHNDNGALLLLDQLRRLMVGFQPPNCTECYLISEQFDSEESGVWQYQLVLQVDTVQVQQTKTQDLQKLVEVITRRNGQPLDPRLTKKEIT
;
A
#
# COMPACT_ATOMS: atom_id res chain seq x y z
N MET A 1 4.43 -2.49 -13.05
CA MET A 1 3.47 -2.87 -11.99
C MET A 1 3.46 -1.79 -10.92
N SER A 2 2.30 -1.33 -10.49
CA SER A 2 2.19 -0.34 -9.40
C SER A 2 2.35 -1.04 -8.05
N ALA A 3 3.16 -0.50 -7.16
CA ALA A 3 3.28 -0.98 -5.78
C ALA A 3 2.16 -0.43 -4.86
N THR A 4 1.43 0.59 -5.31
CA THR A 4 0.36 1.26 -4.56
C THR A 4 -1.01 0.66 -4.84
N LEU A 5 -1.30 0.31 -6.09
CA LEU A 5 -2.61 -0.23 -6.50
C LEU A 5 -3.03 -1.48 -5.70
N PRO A 6 -2.17 -2.47 -5.43
CA PRO A 6 -2.54 -3.62 -4.60
C PRO A 6 -3.00 -3.25 -3.18
N ILE A 7 -2.46 -2.18 -2.61
CA ILE A 7 -2.87 -1.67 -1.30
C ILE A 7 -4.32 -1.16 -1.37
N LEU A 8 -4.63 -0.33 -2.36
CA LEU A 8 -5.96 0.24 -2.56
C LEU A 8 -7.00 -0.86 -2.88
N THR A 9 -6.63 -1.81 -3.75
CA THR A 9 -7.51 -2.93 -4.12
C THR A 9 -7.82 -3.84 -2.93
N ALA A 10 -6.83 -4.12 -2.07
CA ALA A 10 -7.04 -4.91 -0.86
C ALA A 10 -8.00 -4.20 0.12
N ILE A 11 -7.87 -2.88 0.28
CA ILE A 11 -8.80 -2.08 1.09
C ILE A 11 -10.20 -2.11 0.48
N GLN A 12 -10.32 -1.95 -0.84
CA GLN A 12 -11.60 -2.02 -1.54
C GLN A 12 -12.29 -3.37 -1.32
N GLN A 13 -11.57 -4.46 -1.49
CA GLN A 13 -12.12 -5.80 -1.27
C GLN A 13 -12.58 -5.98 0.17
N HIS A 14 -11.74 -5.64 1.14
CA HIS A 14 -12.06 -5.75 2.57
C HIS A 14 -13.32 -4.98 2.95
N LEU A 15 -13.45 -3.73 2.47
CA LEU A 15 -14.62 -2.90 2.73
C LEU A 15 -15.86 -3.38 1.98
N SER A 16 -15.74 -3.83 0.74
CA SER A 16 -16.86 -4.34 -0.07
C SER A 16 -17.47 -5.59 0.56
N GLU A 17 -16.66 -6.48 1.11
CA GLU A 17 -17.13 -7.68 1.80
C GLU A 17 -17.83 -7.36 3.13
N ALA A 18 -17.36 -6.34 3.84
CA ALA A 18 -17.88 -5.97 5.16
C ALA A 18 -19.08 -5.01 5.11
N LEU A 19 -19.28 -4.31 3.99
CA LEU A 19 -20.29 -3.26 3.81
C LEU A 19 -21.21 -3.55 2.60
N PRO A 20 -22.02 -4.63 2.62
CA PRO A 20 -22.82 -5.04 1.46
C PRO A 20 -23.90 -4.01 1.08
N ASP A 21 -24.31 -3.15 2.01
CA ASP A 21 -25.34 -2.12 1.79
C ASP A 21 -24.78 -0.81 1.21
N TRP A 22 -23.47 -0.77 0.92
CA TRP A 22 -22.77 0.40 0.43
C TRP A 22 -21.97 0.05 -0.82
N GLN A 23 -21.87 1.01 -1.72
CA GLN A 23 -20.97 0.91 -2.86
C GLN A 23 -19.53 1.27 -2.40
N VAL A 24 -18.55 0.45 -2.75
CA VAL A 24 -17.13 0.70 -2.43
C VAL A 24 -16.32 0.65 -3.70
N GLU A 25 -15.71 1.75 -4.07
CA GLU A 25 -14.98 1.92 -5.32
C GLU A 25 -13.64 2.62 -5.13
N LEU A 26 -12.73 2.41 -6.06
CA LEU A 26 -11.55 3.26 -6.18
C LEU A 26 -11.98 4.64 -6.69
N MET A 27 -11.25 5.68 -6.27
CA MET A 27 -11.46 7.04 -6.76
C MET A 27 -11.41 7.05 -8.30
N PRO A 28 -12.43 7.55 -8.99
CA PRO A 28 -12.44 7.61 -10.44
C PRO A 28 -11.38 8.59 -10.97
N ASP A 29 -10.95 8.39 -12.21
CA ASP A 29 -9.96 9.26 -12.87
C ASP A 29 -10.46 10.72 -12.99
N ASN A 30 -11.77 10.90 -13.14
CA ASN A 30 -12.43 12.20 -13.17
C ASN A 30 -13.42 12.34 -11.99
N PRO A 31 -12.96 12.73 -10.80
CA PRO A 31 -13.84 12.85 -9.63
C PRO A 31 -14.97 13.86 -9.79
N SER A 32 -14.77 14.92 -10.60
CA SER A 32 -15.79 15.94 -10.87
C SER A 32 -17.00 15.43 -11.65
N ASP A 33 -16.84 14.34 -12.39
CA ASP A 33 -17.90 13.74 -13.18
C ASP A 33 -18.60 12.57 -12.46
N TYR A 34 -18.21 12.32 -11.20
CA TYR A 34 -18.75 11.21 -10.44
C TYR A 34 -20.23 11.44 -10.10
N TYR A 35 -21.05 10.48 -10.48
CA TYR A 35 -22.49 10.49 -10.18
C TYR A 35 -22.82 9.41 -9.15
N LEU A 36 -23.42 9.81 -8.03
CA LEU A 36 -23.89 8.90 -6.98
C LEU A 36 -25.14 8.15 -7.45
N ALA A 37 -24.95 6.91 -7.92
CA ALA A 37 -26.06 6.05 -8.36
C ALA A 37 -26.68 5.25 -7.23
N HIS A 38 -25.89 4.90 -6.19
CA HIS A 38 -26.35 4.06 -5.08
C HIS A 38 -27.32 4.80 -4.16
N PRO A 39 -28.40 4.13 -3.69
CA PRO A 39 -29.44 4.78 -2.86
C PRO A 39 -28.92 5.23 -1.50
N ASN A 40 -28.04 4.49 -0.85
CA ASN A 40 -27.49 4.85 0.47
C ASN A 40 -26.29 5.78 0.33
N GLY A 41 -25.33 5.42 -0.50
CA GLY A 41 -24.11 6.18 -0.70
C GLY A 41 -22.96 5.31 -1.17
N VAL A 42 -21.75 5.90 -1.19
CA VAL A 42 -20.52 5.27 -1.68
C VAL A 42 -19.34 5.63 -0.79
N VAL A 43 -18.38 4.72 -0.74
CA VAL A 43 -17.02 4.95 -0.22
C VAL A 43 -16.04 4.94 -1.39
N LEU A 44 -15.41 6.07 -1.64
CA LEU A 44 -14.38 6.20 -2.67
C LEU A 44 -13.00 6.13 -2.01
N ILE A 45 -12.13 5.26 -2.54
CA ILE A 45 -10.80 5.02 -1.99
C ILE A 45 -9.77 5.71 -2.88
N GLY A 46 -9.09 6.72 -2.35
CA GLY A 46 -8.11 7.51 -3.05
C GLY A 46 -6.71 7.43 -2.44
N TYR A 47 -5.70 7.50 -3.29
CA TYR A 47 -4.30 7.67 -2.89
C TYR A 47 -4.00 9.15 -2.73
N VAL A 48 -3.58 9.56 -1.52
CA VAL A 48 -3.25 10.97 -1.22
C VAL A 48 -1.78 11.26 -1.51
N GLY A 49 -0.90 10.33 -1.15
CA GLY A 49 0.53 10.50 -1.31
C GLY A 49 1.35 9.59 -0.40
N SER A 50 2.66 9.70 -0.49
CA SER A 50 3.59 8.98 0.38
C SER A 50 4.67 9.92 0.90
N THR A 51 5.13 9.64 2.11
CA THR A 51 6.36 10.21 2.68
C THR A 51 7.40 9.12 2.81
N PHE A 52 8.68 9.50 2.67
CA PHE A 52 9.78 8.57 2.67
C PHE A 52 10.75 8.88 3.81
N GLY A 53 11.16 7.86 4.54
CA GLY A 53 12.13 7.97 5.62
C GLY A 53 13.57 8.03 5.13
N LYS A 54 14.50 8.07 6.08
CA LYS A 54 15.94 8.05 5.79
C LYS A 54 16.37 6.70 5.19
N LEU A 55 17.45 6.72 4.44
CA LEU A 55 18.10 5.51 3.92
C LEU A 55 18.52 4.59 5.08
N ARG A 56 18.27 3.30 4.97
CA ARG A 56 18.53 2.31 6.03
C ARG A 56 19.69 1.36 5.73
N ALA A 57 20.15 1.28 4.49
CA ALA A 57 21.22 0.36 4.08
C ALA A 57 22.24 1.08 3.20
N SER A 58 23.51 0.62 3.28
CA SER A 58 24.62 1.15 2.49
C SER A 58 24.74 0.45 1.13
N ASP A 59 24.39 -0.84 1.05
CA ASP A 59 24.64 -1.67 -0.13
C ASP A 59 23.46 -1.68 -1.10
N ILE A 60 22.23 -1.61 -0.58
CA ILE A 60 20.99 -1.51 -1.33
C ILE A 60 20.18 -0.36 -0.78
N ILE A 61 19.75 0.56 -1.63
CA ILE A 61 18.89 1.67 -1.20
C ILE A 61 17.56 1.10 -0.74
N SER A 62 17.31 1.22 0.57
CA SER A 62 16.06 0.86 1.22
C SER A 62 15.62 1.98 2.15
N GLN A 63 14.35 2.33 2.12
CA GLN A 63 13.78 3.36 2.98
C GLN A 63 12.34 3.02 3.35
N SER A 64 11.91 3.46 4.52
CA SER A 64 10.50 3.37 4.91
C SER A 64 9.66 4.26 4.00
N ARG A 65 8.50 3.79 3.64
CA ARG A 65 7.48 4.52 2.88
C ARG A 65 6.18 4.49 3.66
N THR A 66 5.70 5.65 4.03
CA THR A 66 4.41 5.84 4.67
C THR A 66 3.41 6.29 3.62
N VAL A 67 2.39 5.47 3.38
CA VAL A 67 1.35 5.69 2.37
C VAL A 67 0.12 6.26 3.04
N ARG A 68 -0.38 7.39 2.54
CA ARG A 68 -1.65 8.00 2.97
C ARG A 68 -2.75 7.70 1.98
N ILE A 69 -3.87 7.25 2.51
CA ILE A 69 -5.06 6.85 1.77
C ILE A 69 -6.24 7.63 2.33
N MET A 70 -7.11 8.10 1.47
CA MET A 70 -8.33 8.81 1.82
C MET A 70 -9.54 7.98 1.44
N LEU A 71 -10.44 7.79 2.38
CA LEU A 71 -11.77 7.27 2.16
C LEU A 71 -12.73 8.46 2.11
N THR A 72 -13.31 8.73 0.95
CA THR A 72 -14.35 9.73 0.79
C THR A 72 -15.70 9.06 0.90
N VAL A 73 -16.43 9.41 1.94
CA VAL A 73 -17.82 8.96 2.19
C VAL A 73 -18.77 9.95 1.55
N ILE A 74 -19.63 9.48 0.66
CA ILE A 74 -20.70 10.27 0.05
C ILE A 74 -22.02 9.58 0.38
N SER A 75 -22.92 10.24 1.14
CA SER A 75 -24.18 9.67 1.61
C SER A 75 -25.34 10.65 1.47
N ARG A 76 -26.54 10.10 1.18
CA ARG A 76 -27.79 10.88 1.11
C ARG A 76 -28.41 11.16 2.48
N ASN A 77 -27.95 10.48 3.52
CA ASN A 77 -28.47 10.63 4.89
C ASN A 77 -27.30 10.88 5.85
N LEU A 78 -27.54 11.63 6.90
CA LEU A 78 -26.54 11.92 7.92
C LEU A 78 -26.70 11.04 9.17
N HIS A 79 -27.92 11.03 9.77
CA HIS A 79 -28.16 10.46 11.10
C HIS A 79 -28.87 9.11 11.12
N ASN A 80 -29.44 8.67 10.01
CA ASN A 80 -30.20 7.43 9.94
C ASN A 80 -29.29 6.19 9.99
N ASP A 81 -29.90 5.01 10.13
CA ASP A 81 -29.18 3.72 10.13
C ASP A 81 -28.38 3.44 8.84
N ASN A 82 -28.68 4.17 7.76
CA ASN A 82 -27.93 4.20 6.51
C ASN A 82 -27.26 5.57 6.28
N GLY A 83 -26.89 6.27 7.34
CA GLY A 83 -26.32 7.61 7.28
C GLY A 83 -24.80 7.63 7.31
N ALA A 84 -24.25 8.79 6.96
CA ALA A 84 -22.81 9.01 6.91
C ALA A 84 -22.11 8.74 8.25
N LEU A 85 -22.73 9.10 9.38
CA LEU A 85 -22.12 8.94 10.71
C LEU A 85 -21.97 7.47 11.08
N LEU A 86 -22.99 6.63 10.82
CA LEU A 86 -22.88 5.20 11.06
C LEU A 86 -21.82 4.55 10.16
N LEU A 87 -21.79 4.95 8.90
CA LEU A 87 -20.78 4.46 7.97
C LEU A 87 -19.36 4.82 8.42
N LEU A 88 -19.13 6.05 8.88
CA LEU A 88 -17.84 6.47 9.43
C LEU A 88 -17.44 5.63 10.66
N ASP A 89 -18.39 5.32 11.55
CA ASP A 89 -18.15 4.43 12.69
C ASP A 89 -17.74 3.02 12.25
N GLN A 90 -18.38 2.49 11.22
CA GLN A 90 -18.05 1.19 10.64
C GLN A 90 -16.66 1.22 9.98
N LEU A 91 -16.36 2.24 9.18
CA LEU A 91 -15.07 2.41 8.52
C LEU A 91 -13.92 2.49 9.53
N ARG A 92 -14.08 3.24 10.61
CA ARG A 92 -13.06 3.31 11.67
C ARG A 92 -12.78 1.94 12.27
N ARG A 93 -13.83 1.16 12.57
CA ARG A 93 -13.68 -0.21 13.12
C ARG A 93 -13.07 -1.20 12.15
N LEU A 94 -13.42 -1.11 10.86
CA LEU A 94 -12.92 -2.03 9.83
C LEU A 94 -11.47 -1.74 9.42
N MET A 95 -11.09 -0.46 9.44
CA MET A 95 -9.77 -0.07 8.94
C MET A 95 -8.67 -0.10 9.99
N VAL A 96 -8.99 0.16 11.27
CA VAL A 96 -7.97 0.09 12.33
C VAL A 96 -7.50 -1.36 12.50
N GLY A 97 -6.21 -1.59 12.29
CA GLY A 97 -5.60 -2.91 12.40
C GLY A 97 -5.71 -3.77 11.13
N PHE A 98 -6.40 -3.34 10.09
CA PHE A 98 -6.37 -4.04 8.81
C PHE A 98 -4.98 -3.93 8.18
N GLN A 99 -4.45 -5.06 7.68
CA GLN A 99 -3.12 -5.13 7.09
C GLN A 99 -3.19 -5.40 5.58
N PRO A 100 -2.98 -4.38 4.73
CA PRO A 100 -2.84 -4.58 3.29
C PRO A 100 -1.56 -5.37 2.94
N PRO A 101 -1.47 -5.94 1.72
CA PRO A 101 -0.28 -6.68 1.29
C PRO A 101 1.01 -5.87 1.41
N ASN A 102 2.05 -6.45 2.02
CA ASN A 102 3.38 -5.85 2.20
C ASN A 102 3.38 -4.52 2.99
N CYS A 103 2.39 -4.32 3.84
CA CYS A 103 2.27 -3.14 4.69
C CYS A 103 2.16 -3.56 6.17
N THR A 104 2.32 -2.58 7.07
CA THR A 104 1.88 -2.68 8.45
C THR A 104 0.36 -2.51 8.55
N GLU A 105 -0.17 -2.64 9.76
CA GLU A 105 -1.58 -2.38 10.05
C GLU A 105 -1.95 -0.92 9.76
N CYS A 106 -3.16 -0.72 9.27
CA CYS A 106 -3.75 0.60 9.06
C CYS A 106 -4.02 1.31 10.39
N TYR A 107 -3.77 2.60 10.41
CA TYR A 107 -4.20 3.49 11.49
C TYR A 107 -4.77 4.80 10.95
N LEU A 108 -5.64 5.42 11.74
CA LEU A 108 -6.36 6.63 11.34
C LEU A 108 -5.51 7.88 11.62
N ILE A 109 -5.61 8.86 10.74
CA ILE A 109 -4.91 10.14 10.85
C ILE A 109 -5.88 11.28 11.16
N SER A 110 -6.95 11.41 10.37
CA SER A 110 -7.93 12.48 10.52
C SER A 110 -9.28 12.09 9.92
N GLU A 111 -10.30 12.69 10.42
CA GLU A 111 -11.65 12.63 9.89
C GLU A 111 -12.22 14.05 9.86
N GLN A 112 -12.81 14.44 8.74
CA GLN A 112 -13.35 15.78 8.59
C GLN A 112 -14.58 15.80 7.69
N PHE A 113 -15.46 16.73 7.97
CA PHE A 113 -16.54 17.13 7.08
C PHE A 113 -15.93 17.85 5.86
N ASP A 114 -16.38 17.51 4.67
CA ASP A 114 -15.91 18.13 3.43
C ASP A 114 -16.98 19.10 2.87
N SER A 115 -18.15 18.59 2.54
CA SER A 115 -19.22 19.40 1.96
C SER A 115 -20.61 18.78 2.18
N GLU A 116 -21.63 19.60 2.00
CA GLU A 116 -23.03 19.17 1.82
C GLU A 116 -23.59 19.91 0.61
N GLU A 117 -24.09 19.17 -0.36
CA GLU A 117 -24.74 19.72 -1.54
C GLU A 117 -26.04 18.98 -1.85
N SER A 118 -27.17 19.70 -1.83
CA SER A 118 -28.48 19.16 -2.17
C SER A 118 -28.89 17.91 -1.40
N GLY A 119 -28.56 17.85 -0.09
CA GLY A 119 -28.84 16.71 0.78
C GLY A 119 -27.86 15.56 0.65
N VAL A 120 -26.76 15.73 -0.07
CA VAL A 120 -25.67 14.77 -0.15
C VAL A 120 -24.52 15.22 0.76
N TRP A 121 -24.21 14.38 1.75
CA TRP A 121 -23.19 14.64 2.77
C TRP A 121 -21.89 13.99 2.39
N GLN A 122 -20.80 14.74 2.45
CA GLN A 122 -19.47 14.27 2.10
C GLN A 122 -18.51 14.42 3.29
N TYR A 123 -17.82 13.33 3.61
CA TYR A 123 -16.80 13.25 4.65
C TYR A 123 -15.53 12.61 4.11
N GLN A 124 -14.40 12.99 4.68
CA GLN A 124 -13.09 12.43 4.37
C GLN A 124 -12.51 11.78 5.62
N LEU A 125 -12.15 10.50 5.52
CA LEU A 125 -11.42 9.75 6.52
C LEU A 125 -10.03 9.42 5.97
N VAL A 126 -8.99 9.95 6.57
CA VAL A 126 -7.60 9.71 6.16
C VAL A 126 -6.97 8.66 7.06
N LEU A 127 -6.41 7.66 6.42
CA LEU A 127 -5.67 6.57 7.07
C LEU A 127 -4.26 6.43 6.50
N GLN A 128 -3.42 5.71 7.21
CA GLN A 128 -2.01 5.55 6.88
C GLN A 128 -1.57 4.11 7.10
N VAL A 129 -0.67 3.66 6.23
CA VAL A 129 0.03 2.38 6.33
C VAL A 129 1.50 2.58 6.04
N ASP A 130 2.35 1.80 6.69
CA ASP A 130 3.78 1.81 6.43
C ASP A 130 4.23 0.59 5.62
N THR A 131 5.14 0.83 4.70
CA THR A 131 5.75 -0.19 3.85
C THR A 131 7.22 0.16 3.62
N VAL A 132 7.90 -0.59 2.78
CA VAL A 132 9.30 -0.35 2.45
C VAL A 132 9.45 -0.13 0.95
N GLN A 133 10.17 0.91 0.59
CA GLN A 133 10.62 1.13 -0.78
C GLN A 133 12.05 0.64 -0.92
N VAL A 134 12.27 -0.31 -1.82
CA VAL A 134 13.58 -0.92 -2.07
C VAL A 134 14.03 -0.60 -3.49
N GLN A 135 15.32 -0.39 -3.64
CA GLN A 135 15.96 -0.21 -4.94
C GLN A 135 15.71 -1.43 -5.83
N GLN A 136 15.35 -1.20 -7.07
CA GLN A 136 15.33 -2.22 -8.08
C GLN A 136 16.78 -2.52 -8.52
N THR A 137 17.36 -3.59 -7.99
CA THR A 137 18.67 -4.07 -8.44
C THR A 137 18.53 -4.68 -9.84
N LYS A 138 19.24 -4.12 -10.81
CA LYS A 138 19.55 -4.88 -12.03
C LYS A 138 20.41 -6.06 -11.58
N THR A 139 20.05 -7.26 -11.99
CA THR A 139 20.90 -8.44 -11.82
C THR A 139 22.20 -8.12 -12.54
N GLN A 140 23.20 -7.63 -11.81
CA GLN A 140 24.55 -7.60 -12.33
C GLN A 140 24.96 -9.06 -12.45
N ASP A 141 25.50 -9.44 -13.60
CA ASP A 141 26.26 -10.67 -13.77
C ASP A 141 27.53 -10.53 -12.91
N LEU A 142 27.36 -10.66 -11.60
CA LEU A 142 28.48 -10.79 -10.69
C LEU A 142 29.16 -12.09 -11.08
N GLN A 143 30.35 -11.98 -11.62
CA GLN A 143 31.22 -13.15 -11.82
C GLN A 143 31.26 -13.89 -10.48
N LYS A 144 30.57 -15.02 -10.43
CA LYS A 144 30.67 -15.89 -9.27
C LYS A 144 32.14 -16.24 -9.12
N LEU A 145 32.70 -15.97 -7.94
CA LEU A 145 34.02 -16.48 -7.58
C LEU A 145 33.90 -18.01 -7.56
N VAL A 146 34.27 -18.62 -8.67
CA VAL A 146 34.06 -20.07 -8.88
C VAL A 146 35.16 -20.87 -8.20
N GLU A 147 36.36 -20.27 -8.03
CA GLU A 147 37.52 -20.97 -7.47
C GLU A 147 38.51 -19.99 -6.83
N VAL A 148 38.95 -20.25 -5.63
CA VAL A 148 40.05 -19.56 -4.95
C VAL A 148 41.17 -20.57 -4.74
N ILE A 149 42.27 -20.40 -5.45
CA ILE A 149 43.49 -21.22 -5.26
C ILE A 149 44.49 -20.41 -4.46
N THR A 150 44.77 -20.84 -3.26
CA THR A 150 45.81 -20.22 -2.41
C THR A 150 47.14 -20.86 -2.78
N ARG A 151 48.13 -20.02 -3.15
CA ARG A 151 49.48 -20.45 -3.50
C ARG A 151 50.50 -19.83 -2.56
N ARG A 152 51.52 -20.59 -2.20
CA ARG A 152 52.70 -20.12 -1.50
C ARG A 152 53.91 -20.42 -2.35
N ASN A 153 54.71 -19.41 -2.69
CA ASN A 153 55.88 -19.55 -3.59
C ASN A 153 55.57 -20.23 -4.93
N GLY A 154 54.41 -19.92 -5.53
CA GLY A 154 53.97 -20.47 -6.81
C GLY A 154 53.37 -21.89 -6.76
N GLN A 155 53.43 -22.56 -5.61
CA GLN A 155 52.85 -23.88 -5.41
C GLN A 155 51.49 -23.79 -4.68
N PRO A 156 50.49 -24.62 -5.07
CA PRO A 156 49.24 -24.70 -4.34
C PRO A 156 49.48 -25.15 -2.89
N LEU A 157 48.82 -24.52 -1.91
CA LEU A 157 48.91 -24.91 -0.50
C LEU A 157 48.33 -26.31 -0.24
N ASP A 158 47.34 -26.71 -1.02
CA ASP A 158 46.79 -28.06 -1.00
C ASP A 158 46.82 -28.66 -2.41
N PRO A 159 47.56 -29.78 -2.65
CA PRO A 159 47.65 -30.42 -3.97
C PRO A 159 46.28 -30.89 -4.50
N ARG A 160 45.25 -31.03 -3.64
CA ARG A 160 43.91 -31.42 -4.04
C ARG A 160 43.13 -30.27 -4.67
N LEU A 161 43.62 -29.04 -4.54
CA LEU A 161 43.06 -27.83 -5.13
C LEU A 161 43.59 -27.55 -6.53
N THR A 162 44.23 -28.50 -7.18
CA THR A 162 44.61 -28.38 -8.59
C THR A 162 43.39 -28.58 -9.47
N LYS A 163 43.24 -27.67 -10.45
CA LYS A 163 42.13 -27.69 -11.42
C LYS A 163 42.10 -29.04 -12.13
N LYS A 164 41.01 -29.80 -11.95
CA LYS A 164 40.72 -30.96 -12.79
C LYS A 164 40.35 -30.44 -14.17
N GLU A 165 41.17 -30.66 -15.17
CA GLU A 165 40.78 -30.46 -16.57
C GLU A 165 39.63 -31.43 -16.86
N ILE A 166 38.47 -30.86 -17.15
CA ILE A 166 37.30 -31.62 -17.65
C ILE A 166 37.57 -31.80 -19.14
N THR A 167 37.93 -33.00 -19.53
CA THR A 167 38.03 -33.46 -20.93
C THR A 167 36.62 -33.63 -21.48
#